data_1c4419a2950e86cf2775773985258bc4
#
_entry.id   1c4419a2950e86cf2775773985258bc4
#
_cell.length_a   1.000
_cell.length_b   1.000
_cell.length_c   1.000
_cell.angle_alpha   90.00
_cell.angle_beta   90.00
_cell.angle_gamma   90.00
#
_symmetry.space_group_name_H-M   'P 1'
#
loop_
_entity.id
_entity.type
_entity.pdbx_description
1 polymer ?
#
loop_
_entity_poly.entity_id
_entity_poly.type
_entity_poly.pdbx_seq_one_letter_code
_entity_poly.pdbx_strand_id
1 'polypeptide(L)' 'MAREIIFINLEAELLRAKLTKTELAAMIGISIGSMSSKFTGKTEFNLSEMLSIKEILESRTGKELKLDDLFKRGE' A
#
# COMPACT_ATOMS: atom_id res chain seq x y z
N MET A 1 9.42 16.05 14.28
CA MET A 1 8.24 16.33 13.48
C MET A 1 7.59 15.04 13.03
N ALA A 2 6.30 14.89 13.28
CA ALA A 2 5.60 13.67 12.96
C ALA A 2 5.32 13.59 11.46
N ARG A 3 5.53 12.42 10.90
CA ARG A 3 5.15 12.16 9.51
C ARG A 3 3.68 11.84 9.46
N GLU A 4 2.98 12.46 8.53
CA GLU A 4 1.60 12.10 8.30
C GLU A 4 1.51 10.79 7.55
N ILE A 5 0.66 9.91 8.05
CA ILE A 5 0.37 8.66 7.35
C ILE A 5 -0.91 8.88 6.56
N ILE A 6 -0.78 8.90 5.24
CA ILE A 6 -1.92 9.16 4.36
C ILE A 6 -2.80 7.92 4.23
N PHE A 7 -2.18 6.78 4.01
CA PHE A 7 -2.92 5.53 3.80
C PHE A 7 -2.83 4.67 5.05
N ILE A 8 -3.63 5.03 6.05
CA ILE A 8 -3.58 4.38 7.37
C ILE A 8 -3.91 2.89 7.26
N ASN A 9 -4.96 2.55 6.53
CA ASN A 9 -5.38 1.16 6.40
C ASN A 9 -4.37 0.35 5.59
N LEU A 10 -3.81 0.94 4.55
CA LEU A 10 -2.82 0.27 3.74
C LEU A 10 -1.57 -0.05 4.55
N GLU A 11 -1.10 0.91 5.33
CA GLU A 11 0.09 0.71 6.16
C GLU A 11 -0.18 -0.34 7.23
N ALA A 12 -1.38 -0.34 7.81
CA ALA A 12 -1.75 -1.36 8.80
C ALA A 12 -1.75 -2.76 8.20
N GLU A 13 -2.28 -2.90 6.98
CA GLU A 13 -2.32 -4.21 6.34
C GLU A 13 -0.93 -4.68 5.92
N LEU A 14 -0.06 -3.75 5.51
CA LEU A 14 1.34 -4.10 5.25
C LEU A 14 1.99 -4.68 6.50
N LEU A 15 1.75 -4.05 7.63
CA LEU A 15 2.31 -4.51 8.89
C LEU A 15 1.79 -5.90 9.24
N ARG A 16 0.49 -6.14 9.06
CA ARG A 16 -0.10 -7.45 9.30
C ARG A 16 0.47 -8.51 8.37
N ALA A 17 0.74 -8.12 7.13
CA ALA A 17 1.31 -9.02 6.13
C ALA A 17 2.81 -9.23 6.33
N LYS A 18 3.41 -8.47 7.25
CA LYS A 18 4.86 -8.50 7.51
C LYS A 18 5.66 -8.17 6.26
N LEU A 19 5.17 -7.19 5.51
CA LEU A 19 5.82 -6.72 4.30
C LEU A 19 6.33 -5.30 4.49
N THR A 20 7.50 -5.02 3.92
CA THR A 20 8.00 -3.66 3.85
C THR A 20 7.57 -3.03 2.54
N LYS A 21 7.64 -1.71 2.47
CA LYS A 21 7.35 -0.99 1.22
C LYS A 21 8.34 -1.39 0.12
N THR A 22 9.59 -1.65 0.49
CA THR A 22 10.60 -2.11 -0.46
C THR A 22 10.20 -3.45 -1.07
N GLU A 23 9.77 -4.38 -0.23
CA GLU A 23 9.34 -5.69 -0.71
C GLU A 23 8.12 -5.56 -1.60
N LEU A 24 7.15 -4.75 -1.19
CA LEU A 24 5.94 -4.55 -1.98
C LEU A 24 6.27 -3.93 -3.34
N ALA A 25 7.16 -2.95 -3.36
CA ALA A 25 7.58 -2.32 -4.61
C ALA A 25 8.18 -3.35 -5.56
N ALA A 26 9.04 -4.21 -5.05
CA ALA A 26 9.64 -5.27 -5.87
C ALA A 26 8.59 -6.22 -6.41
N MET A 27 7.59 -6.55 -5.60
CA MET A 27 6.55 -7.50 -5.99
C MET A 27 5.64 -6.95 -7.08
N ILE A 28 5.39 -5.65 -7.10
CA ILE A 28 4.54 -5.06 -8.13
C ILE A 28 5.33 -4.41 -9.27
N GLY A 29 6.67 -4.46 -9.18
CA GLY A 29 7.52 -4.05 -10.28
C GLY A 29 7.78 -2.58 -10.41
N ILE A 30 7.77 -1.84 -9.30
CA ILE A 30 8.11 -0.42 -9.32
C ILE A 30 9.30 -0.15 -8.40
N SER A 31 9.94 1.01 -8.57
CA SER A 31 11.08 1.37 -7.74
C SER A 31 10.61 1.77 -6.34
N ILE A 32 11.52 1.68 -5.38
CA ILE A 32 11.21 2.10 -4.02
C ILE A 32 10.93 3.62 -3.97
N GLY A 33 11.59 4.39 -4.84
CA GLY A 33 11.31 5.82 -4.92
C GLY A 33 9.89 6.11 -5.38
N SER A 34 9.43 5.37 -6.38
CA SER A 34 8.03 5.49 -6.84
C SER A 34 7.06 5.08 -5.74
N MET A 35 7.37 3.99 -5.04
CA MET A 35 6.52 3.53 -3.94
C MET A 35 6.44 4.59 -2.85
N SER A 36 7.57 5.16 -2.45
CA SER A 36 7.61 6.22 -1.45
C SER A 36 6.76 7.41 -1.87
N SER A 37 6.89 7.84 -3.13
CA SER A 37 6.13 8.98 -3.63
C SER A 37 4.62 8.71 -3.55
N LYS A 38 4.21 7.49 -3.85
CA LYS A 38 2.78 7.13 -3.80
C LYS A 38 2.28 7.11 -2.36
N PHE A 39 3.08 6.61 -1.43
CA PHE A 39 2.69 6.56 -0.02
C PHE A 39 2.63 7.96 0.61
N THR A 40 3.42 8.91 0.11
CA THR A 40 3.40 10.28 0.63
C THR A 40 2.40 11.18 -0.09
N GLY A 41 1.76 10.66 -1.12
CA GLY A 41 0.74 11.43 -1.86
C GLY A 41 1.28 12.30 -2.96
N LYS A 42 2.57 12.24 -3.25
CA LYS A 42 3.14 13.02 -4.35
C LYS A 42 2.64 12.52 -5.70
N THR A 43 2.49 11.22 -5.84
CA THR A 43 1.90 10.61 -7.02
C THR A 43 0.80 9.67 -6.56
N GLU A 44 -0.06 9.28 -7.47
CA GLU A 44 -1.19 8.43 -7.13
C GLU A 44 -0.94 7.00 -7.57
N PHE A 45 -1.50 6.05 -6.82
CA PHE A 45 -1.55 4.67 -7.27
C PHE A 45 -2.51 4.59 -8.45
N ASN A 46 -2.10 3.86 -9.50
CA ASN A 46 -3.06 3.57 -10.56
C ASN A 46 -3.85 2.30 -10.20
N LEU A 47 -4.92 2.05 -10.93
CA LEU A 47 -5.81 0.93 -10.62
C LEU A 47 -5.08 -0.41 -10.66
N SER A 48 -4.22 -0.60 -11.64
CA SER A 48 -3.45 -1.84 -11.78
C SER A 48 -2.59 -2.09 -10.54
N GLU A 49 -1.93 -1.03 -10.06
CA GLU A 49 -1.10 -1.14 -8.85
C GLU A 49 -1.95 -1.46 -7.63
N MET A 50 -3.10 -0.79 -7.50
CA MET A 50 -3.99 -1.01 -6.36
C MET A 50 -4.50 -2.45 -6.33
N LEU A 51 -4.88 -2.97 -7.47
CA LEU A 51 -5.36 -4.36 -7.56
C LEU A 51 -4.26 -5.36 -7.22
N SER A 52 -3.04 -5.12 -7.70
CA SER A 52 -1.92 -6.00 -7.38
C SER A 52 -1.62 -5.99 -5.89
N ILE A 53 -1.60 -4.81 -5.29
CA ILE A 53 -1.34 -4.68 -3.86
C ILE A 53 -2.43 -5.38 -3.06
N LYS A 54 -3.69 -5.19 -3.45
CA LYS A 54 -4.82 -5.84 -2.79
C LYS A 54 -4.66 -7.36 -2.80
N GLU A 55 -4.34 -7.92 -3.96
CA GLU A 55 -4.17 -9.37 -4.08
C GLU A 55 -3.05 -9.89 -3.20
N ILE A 56 -1.94 -9.18 -3.19
CA ILE A 56 -0.79 -9.58 -2.38
C ILE A 56 -1.17 -9.57 -0.89
N LEU A 57 -1.82 -8.51 -0.46
CA LEU A 57 -2.19 -8.38 0.96
C LEU A 57 -3.25 -9.40 1.35
N GLU A 58 -4.23 -9.65 0.50
CA GLU A 58 -5.24 -10.68 0.77
C GLU A 58 -4.59 -12.05 0.93
N SER A 59 -3.65 -12.36 0.05
CA SER A 59 -2.95 -13.63 0.11
C SER A 59 -2.16 -13.79 1.41
N ARG A 60 -1.54 -12.69 1.85
CA ARG A 60 -0.68 -12.74 3.03
C ARG A 60 -1.45 -12.70 4.34
N THR A 61 -2.54 -11.95 4.38
CA THR A 61 -3.30 -11.78 5.63
C THR A 61 -4.45 -12.76 5.77
N GLY A 62 -4.85 -13.40 4.67
CA GLY A 62 -6.00 -14.30 4.66
C GLY A 62 -7.33 -13.58 4.80
N LYS A 63 -7.34 -12.27 4.60
CA LYS A 63 -8.55 -11.46 4.72
C LYS A 63 -8.97 -10.98 3.34
N GLU A 64 -10.28 -10.82 3.18
CA GLU A 64 -10.82 -10.16 1.99
C GLU A 64 -10.75 -8.65 2.23
N LEU A 65 -10.16 -7.92 1.30
CA LEU A 65 -9.97 -6.49 1.42
C LEU A 65 -10.74 -5.77 0.32
N LYS A 66 -11.14 -4.54 0.61
CA LYS A 66 -11.83 -3.70 -0.36
C LYS A 66 -10.93 -2.54 -0.76
N LEU A 67 -10.89 -2.23 -2.05
CA LEU A 67 -10.06 -1.13 -2.53
C LEU A 67 -10.41 0.18 -1.86
N ASP A 68 -11.71 0.46 -1.69
CA ASP A 68 -12.16 1.71 -1.08
C ASP A 68 -11.60 1.88 0.33
N ASP A 69 -11.60 0.81 1.10
CA ASP A 69 -11.10 0.84 2.46
C ASP A 69 -9.59 0.85 2.49
N LEU A 70 -8.97 0.00 1.65
CA LEU A 70 -7.52 -0.19 1.67
C LEU A 70 -6.79 1.08 1.29
N PHE A 71 -7.29 1.78 0.28
CA PHE A 71 -6.63 2.99 -0.22
C PHE A 71 -7.32 4.27 0.24
N LYS A 72 -8.11 4.18 1.30
CA LYS A 72 -8.74 5.34 1.90
C LYS A 72 -7.68 6.24 2.52
N ARG A 73 -7.75 7.52 2.21
CA ARG A 73 -6.83 8.48 2.81
C ARG A 73 -7.32 8.89 4.18
N GLY A 74 -6.40 8.92 5.13
CA GLY A 74 -6.71 9.40 6.46
C GLY A 74 -6.79 10.92 6.48
N GLU A 75 -7.60 11.44 7.36
CA GLU A 75 -7.76 12.88 7.55
C GLU A 75 -7.06 13.34 8.80
#